data_67edc1fc51670e33686c88bdb7a86420
#
_entry.id   67edc1fc51670e33686c88bdb7a86420
#
_cell.length_a   1.000
_cell.length_b   1.000
_cell.length_c   1.000
_cell.angle_alpha   90.00
_cell.angle_beta   90.00
_cell.angle_gamma   90.00
#
_symmetry.space_group_name_H-M   'P 1'
#
loop_
_entity.id
_entity.type
_entity.pdbx_description
1 polymer ?
#
loop_
_entity_poly.entity_id
_entity_poly.type
_entity_poly.pdbx_seq_one_letter_code
_entity_poly.pdbx_strand_id
1 'polypeptide(L)'
;LCFVGHSHLPGVWVQGSWGRSHKAGPVDVVLEPGCRYLVNVGSVGQPRDRDPRAAWVLWDVEARQVSIRRVPYDVTATRARIVAAGLPTFLADRLGEGR
;
A
#
# COMPACT_ATOMS: atom_id res chain seq x y z
N LEU A 1 -8.90 14.53 0.88
CA LEU A 1 -7.93 13.46 0.72
C LEU A 1 -7.34 13.11 2.08
N CYS A 2 -7.32 11.82 2.40
CA CYS A 2 -6.74 11.29 3.64
C CYS A 2 -5.87 10.08 3.33
N PHE A 3 -4.67 10.02 3.91
CA PHE A 3 -3.77 8.87 3.82
C PHE A 3 -3.78 8.09 5.12
N VAL A 4 -3.85 6.76 5.00
CA VAL A 4 -3.86 5.82 6.13
C VAL A 4 -2.96 4.62 5.84
N GLY A 5 -2.65 3.86 6.87
CA GLY A 5 -1.88 2.60 6.78
C GLY A 5 -2.58 1.47 7.51
N HIS A 6 -1.86 0.75 8.34
CA HIS A 6 -2.28 -0.30 9.28
C HIS A 6 -2.67 -1.63 8.65
N SER A 7 -3.56 -1.68 7.67
CA SER A 7 -3.98 -2.95 7.05
C SER A 7 -2.91 -3.59 6.17
N HIS A 8 -1.92 -2.82 5.72
CA HIS A 8 -0.89 -3.20 4.74
C HIS A 8 -1.46 -3.61 3.37
N LEU A 9 -2.68 -3.18 3.08
CA LEU A 9 -3.38 -3.42 1.82
C LEU A 9 -3.54 -2.09 1.07
N PRO A 10 -2.71 -1.80 0.06
CA PRO A 10 -2.79 -0.54 -0.65
C PRO A 10 -4.09 -0.42 -1.44
N GLY A 11 -4.60 0.78 -1.51
CA GLY A 11 -5.81 1.04 -2.28
C GLY A 11 -6.31 2.47 -2.13
N VAL A 12 -7.16 2.86 -3.06
CA VAL A 12 -7.83 4.16 -3.07
C VAL A 12 -9.32 3.93 -3.03
N TRP A 13 -9.98 4.55 -2.07
CA TRP A 13 -11.44 4.59 -1.98
C TRP A 13 -11.92 6.01 -2.24
N VAL A 14 -12.96 6.12 -3.03
CA VAL A 14 -13.59 7.39 -3.37
C VAL A 14 -15.05 7.39 -2.91
N GLN A 15 -15.45 8.50 -2.31
CA GLN A 15 -16.84 8.81 -2.01
C GLN A 15 -17.26 10.02 -2.84
N GLY A 16 -18.17 9.79 -3.77
CA GLY A 16 -18.76 10.84 -4.57
C GLY A 16 -19.83 11.65 -3.81
N SER A 17 -20.37 12.68 -4.46
CA SER A 17 -21.42 13.56 -3.92
C SER A 17 -22.69 12.82 -3.50
N TRP A 18 -22.96 11.65 -4.03
CA TRP A 18 -24.13 10.80 -3.70
C TRP A 18 -23.92 9.90 -2.48
N GLY A 19 -22.82 10.07 -1.74
CA GLY A 19 -22.54 9.36 -0.49
C GLY A 19 -22.11 7.90 -0.63
N ARG A 20 -22.12 7.33 -1.82
CA ARG A 20 -21.64 5.97 -2.05
C ARG A 20 -20.12 5.95 -2.18
N SER A 21 -19.49 4.97 -1.51
CA SER A 21 -18.05 4.74 -1.59
C SER A 21 -17.76 3.49 -2.43
N HIS A 22 -16.71 3.57 -3.23
CA HIS A 22 -16.22 2.42 -3.98
C HIS A 22 -14.69 2.47 -4.07
N LYS A 23 -14.07 1.32 -4.34
CA LYS A 23 -12.64 1.25 -4.57
C LYS A 23 -12.35 1.79 -5.97
N ALA A 24 -11.55 2.84 -6.04
CA ALA A 24 -11.04 3.36 -7.31
C ALA A 24 -9.94 2.43 -7.85
N GLY A 25 -9.67 2.53 -9.13
CA GLY A 25 -8.79 1.64 -9.87
C GLY A 25 -7.40 1.39 -9.27
N PRO A 26 -6.62 0.50 -9.90
CA PRO A 26 -5.54 -0.20 -9.19
C PRO A 26 -4.25 0.61 -8.98
N VAL A 27 -3.94 1.65 -9.78
CA VAL A 27 -2.58 2.23 -9.77
C VAL A 27 -2.57 3.75 -9.70
N ASP A 28 -3.15 4.42 -10.68
CA ASP A 28 -3.14 5.88 -10.78
C ASP A 28 -4.58 6.41 -10.71
N VAL A 29 -4.83 7.31 -9.77
CA VAL A 29 -6.16 7.90 -9.57
C VAL A 29 -6.06 9.42 -9.62
N VAL A 30 -6.74 10.02 -10.57
CA VAL A 30 -6.91 11.48 -10.63
C VAL A 30 -8.06 11.88 -9.72
N LEU A 31 -7.81 12.84 -8.83
CA LEU A 31 -8.80 13.30 -7.87
C LEU A 31 -9.76 14.29 -8.51
N GLU A 32 -11.04 13.95 -8.50
CA GLU A 32 -12.10 14.81 -9.00
C GLU A 32 -12.57 15.81 -7.93
N PRO A 33 -12.86 17.06 -8.31
CA PRO A 33 -13.46 18.03 -7.41
C PRO A 33 -14.80 17.53 -6.82
N GLY A 34 -15.04 17.82 -5.55
CA GLY A 34 -16.27 17.43 -4.87
C GLY A 34 -16.30 15.99 -4.34
N CYS A 35 -15.29 15.17 -4.65
CA CYS A 35 -15.16 13.83 -4.11
C CYS A 35 -14.24 13.79 -2.89
N ARG A 36 -14.48 12.81 -2.02
CA ARG A 36 -13.60 12.51 -0.89
C ARG A 36 -12.80 11.25 -1.19
N TYR A 37 -11.54 11.25 -0.81
CA TYR A 37 -10.64 10.13 -1.07
C TYR A 37 -9.95 9.66 0.22
N LEU A 38 -9.95 8.34 0.41
CA LEU A 38 -9.17 7.65 1.43
C LEU A 38 -8.16 6.75 0.73
N VAL A 39 -6.89 6.95 1.03
CA VAL A 39 -5.78 6.21 0.43
C VAL A 39 -5.07 5.40 1.49
N ASN A 40 -5.13 4.06 1.41
CA ASN A 40 -4.23 3.22 2.18
C ASN A 40 -2.93 3.08 1.40
N VAL A 41 -1.84 3.52 2.00
CA VAL A 41 -0.52 3.55 1.34
C VAL A 41 0.15 2.17 1.25
N GLY A 42 -0.45 1.15 1.87
CA GLY A 42 0.12 -0.18 1.93
C GLY A 42 1.22 -0.31 2.97
N SER A 43 2.25 -1.06 2.66
CA SER A 43 3.38 -1.28 3.56
C SER A 43 4.67 -1.40 2.79
N VAL A 44 5.73 -0.76 3.30
CA VAL A 44 7.10 -0.95 2.81
C VAL A 44 7.66 -2.26 3.35
N GLY A 45 7.46 -2.52 4.65
CA GLY A 45 8.12 -3.63 5.35
C GLY A 45 7.35 -4.96 5.34
N GLN A 46 6.02 -4.94 5.18
CA GLN A 46 5.19 -6.14 5.27
C GLN A 46 3.91 -6.02 4.42
N PRO A 47 4.02 -6.01 3.08
CA PRO A 47 2.84 -6.04 2.19
C PRO A 47 2.00 -7.29 2.44
N ARG A 48 0.67 -7.15 2.35
CA ARG A 48 -0.29 -8.25 2.64
C ARG A 48 -1.31 -8.49 1.53
N ASP A 49 -1.05 -7.97 0.36
CA ASP A 49 -1.92 -8.08 -0.82
C ASP A 49 -1.42 -9.11 -1.85
N ARG A 50 -0.59 -10.06 -1.40
CA ARG A 50 0.03 -11.11 -2.22
C ARG A 50 1.12 -10.59 -3.19
N ASP A 51 1.54 -9.35 -3.03
CA ASP A 51 2.67 -8.77 -3.73
C ASP A 51 3.78 -8.45 -2.71
N PRO A 52 4.91 -9.18 -2.73
CA PRO A 52 5.99 -8.99 -1.75
C PRO A 52 6.77 -7.68 -1.93
N ARG A 53 6.58 -6.99 -3.05
CA ARG A 53 7.25 -5.70 -3.30
C ARG A 53 6.76 -4.63 -2.33
N ALA A 54 7.67 -3.80 -1.85
CA ALA A 54 7.33 -2.66 -1.02
C ALA A 54 6.29 -1.74 -1.70
N ALA A 55 5.27 -1.34 -0.95
CA ALA A 55 4.26 -0.40 -1.45
C ALA A 55 4.48 0.99 -0.88
N TRP A 56 4.32 2.00 -1.71
CA TRP A 56 4.35 3.41 -1.33
C TRP A 56 3.45 4.23 -2.26
N VAL A 57 3.19 5.47 -1.90
CA VAL A 57 2.28 6.34 -2.65
C VAL A 57 2.99 7.63 -3.02
N LEU A 58 2.85 8.04 -4.26
CA LEU A 58 3.20 9.36 -4.75
C LEU A 58 1.92 10.20 -4.84
N TRP A 59 1.92 11.37 -4.21
CA TRP A 59 0.89 12.38 -4.35
C TRP A 59 1.44 13.55 -5.16
N ASP A 60 0.94 13.70 -6.39
CA ASP A 60 1.22 14.86 -7.24
C ASP A 60 0.12 15.90 -7.01
N VAL A 61 0.50 16.99 -6.35
CA VAL A 61 -0.43 18.06 -5.97
C VAL A 61 -0.92 18.84 -7.18
N GLU A 62 -0.05 19.10 -8.14
CA GLU A 62 -0.38 19.88 -9.34
C GLU A 62 -1.26 19.08 -10.29
N ALA A 63 -0.88 17.83 -10.57
CA ALA A 63 -1.68 16.91 -11.38
C ALA A 63 -2.93 16.40 -10.66
N ARG A 64 -3.03 16.61 -9.34
CA ARG A 64 -4.08 16.06 -8.47
C ARG A 64 -4.20 14.54 -8.62
N GLN A 65 -3.07 13.86 -8.67
CA GLN A 65 -2.99 12.42 -8.93
C GLN A 65 -2.33 11.68 -7.77
N VAL A 66 -2.96 10.59 -7.34
CA VAL A 66 -2.41 9.63 -6.41
C VAL A 66 -1.96 8.39 -7.18
N SER A 67 -0.71 7.99 -6.99
CA SER A 67 -0.12 6.82 -7.64
C SER A 67 0.39 5.83 -6.61
N ILE A 68 -0.13 4.60 -6.62
CA ILE A 68 0.41 3.51 -5.81
C ILE A 68 1.57 2.87 -6.57
N ARG A 69 2.72 2.83 -5.96
CA ARG A 69 3.96 2.31 -6.55
C ARG A 69 4.46 1.09 -5.81
N ARG A 70 5.14 0.20 -6.55
CA ARG A 70 5.77 -1.00 -6.03
C ARG A 70 7.24 -1.01 -6.33
N VAL A 71 8.04 -1.36 -5.33
CA VAL A 71 9.49 -1.45 -5.46
C VAL A 71 9.97 -2.81 -4.98
N PRO A 72 10.66 -3.59 -5.82
CA PRO A 72 11.31 -4.80 -5.36
C PRO A 72 12.45 -4.47 -4.41
N TYR A 73 12.68 -5.31 -3.41
CA TYR A 73 13.79 -5.20 -2.47
C TYR A 73 14.35 -6.59 -2.15
N ASP A 74 15.48 -6.65 -1.48
CA ASP A 74 16.09 -7.93 -1.08
C ASP A 74 15.32 -8.53 0.11
N VAL A 75 14.27 -9.27 -0.21
CA VAL A 75 13.43 -9.99 0.75
C VAL A 75 14.26 -11.03 1.50
N THR A 76 15.19 -11.70 0.81
CA THR A 76 16.02 -12.76 1.40
C THR A 76 16.93 -12.20 2.50
N ALA A 77 17.56 -11.06 2.26
CA ALA A 77 18.37 -10.39 3.28
C ALA A 77 17.54 -9.96 4.50
N THR A 78 16.33 -9.44 4.27
CA THR A 78 15.42 -9.04 5.36
C THR A 78 14.98 -10.26 6.18
N ARG A 79 14.61 -11.37 5.53
CA ARG A 79 14.26 -12.63 6.19
C ARG A 79 15.40 -13.13 7.07
N ALA A 80 16.62 -13.13 6.55
CA ALA A 80 17.80 -13.55 7.31
C ALA A 80 18.01 -12.69 8.57
N ARG A 81 17.79 -11.37 8.49
CA ARG A 81 17.89 -10.48 9.65
C ARG A 81 16.82 -10.75 10.71
N ILE A 82 15.59 -11.06 10.29
CA ILE A 82 14.50 -11.44 11.21
C ILE A 82 14.88 -12.71 11.99
N VAL A 83 15.36 -13.73 11.31
CA VAL A 83 15.79 -15.00 11.93
C VAL A 83 16.99 -14.78 12.84
N ALA A 84 17.99 -14.01 12.41
CA ALA A 84 19.18 -13.71 13.21
C ALA A 84 18.85 -12.91 14.48
N ALA A 85 17.80 -12.10 14.45
CA ALA A 85 17.29 -11.38 15.62
C ALA A 85 16.50 -12.25 16.61
N GLY A 86 16.34 -13.56 16.33
CA GLY A 86 15.60 -14.49 17.18
C GLY A 86 14.08 -14.31 17.15
N LEU A 87 13.56 -13.61 16.14
CA LEU A 87 12.12 -13.43 15.98
C LEU A 87 11.49 -14.70 15.36
N PRO A 88 10.18 -14.93 15.59
CA PRO A 88 9.50 -16.09 15.02
C PRO A 88 9.64 -16.19 13.51
N THR A 89 9.97 -17.38 13.00
CA THR A 89 10.28 -17.62 11.57
C THR A 89 9.13 -17.28 10.64
N PHE A 90 7.87 -17.43 11.09
CA PHE A 90 6.70 -17.06 10.29
C PHE A 90 6.69 -15.59 9.87
N LEU A 91 7.32 -14.71 10.67
CA LEU A 91 7.46 -13.29 10.31
C LEU A 91 8.41 -13.09 9.12
N ALA A 92 9.40 -13.95 8.97
CA ALA A 92 10.29 -13.97 7.82
C ALA A 92 9.60 -14.60 6.59
N ASP A 93 8.89 -15.71 6.79
CA ASP A 93 8.28 -16.47 5.70
C ASP A 93 7.21 -15.67 4.97
N ARG A 94 6.35 -14.99 5.70
CA ARG A 94 5.27 -14.18 5.14
C ARG A 94 5.72 -13.06 4.21
N LEU A 95 6.95 -12.54 4.37
CA LEU A 95 7.48 -11.46 3.52
C LEU A 95 7.60 -11.89 2.06
N GLY A 96 8.03 -13.12 1.81
CA GLY A 96 8.17 -13.66 0.46
C GLY A 96 6.84 -13.91 -0.23
N GLU A 97 5.77 -14.04 0.55
CA GLU A 97 4.42 -14.34 0.05
C GLU A 97 3.52 -13.10 -0.04
N GLY A 98 3.97 -11.95 0.48
CA GLY A 98 3.16 -10.73 0.54
C GLY A 98 1.90 -10.88 1.40
N ARG A 99 2.02 -11.50 2.56
CA ARG A 99 0.88 -11.75 3.46
C ARG A 99 1.18 -11.48 4.93
#